data_f319669731f622e159f26b1d6e615b63
#
_entry.id   f319669731f622e159f26b1d6e615b63
#
_cell.length_a   1.000
_cell.length_b   1.000
_cell.length_c   1.000
_cell.angle_alpha   90.00
_cell.angle_beta   90.00
_cell.angle_gamma   90.00
#
_symmetry.space_group_name_H-M   'P 1'
#
loop_
_entity.id
_entity.type
_entity.pdbx_description
1 polymer ?
#
loop_
_entity_poly.entity_id
_entity_poly.type
_entity_poly.pdbx_seq_one_letter_code
_entity_poly.pdbx_strand_id
1 'polypeptide(L)'
;MKIKNVFDKIFSLDNLYAALEDAVQGRRYKREALVYTLDSWALLQELREEVLSGTYHIDRYYIFYIYEPKKRMIMSISFKHRIVQWAIYRIINPMLVSGYIEDSYGCIPGRGSLSAMQRLRYWIEQASRKDEQWFYLKLDISKYFYRVSHRILKKILAKKIKDARLLEVLYSVIDCKHTPFGLPLGASPGDVPLEDRLYDVGMPIGNLLSQVFANVYLDVLDQFCKRVLKIHFYIRYMDDVIVLCNDKIQLREWKDQIEVFLMNELELHLNSKTCIRPISQGIEFVGYRIWPDRVIVR
;
A
#
# COMPACT_ATOMS: atom_id res chain seq x y z
N MET A 1 -8.45 9.24 14.66
CA MET A 1 -9.90 9.25 14.32
C MET A 1 -10.36 7.80 14.15
N LYS A 2 -11.60 7.46 14.59
CA LYS A 2 -12.20 6.12 14.40
C LYS A 2 -13.32 6.23 13.37
N ILE A 3 -13.29 5.41 12.33
CA ILE A 3 -14.29 5.35 11.26
C ILE A 3 -15.50 4.56 11.78
N LYS A 4 -16.68 5.16 11.77
CA LYS A 4 -17.92 4.57 12.30
C LYS A 4 -19.10 4.85 11.35
N ASN A 5 -20.07 3.95 11.31
CA ASN A 5 -21.36 4.14 10.64
C ASN A 5 -21.24 4.62 9.19
N VAL A 6 -20.31 4.03 8.42
CA VAL A 6 -20.05 4.42 7.04
C VAL A 6 -20.55 3.40 6.02
N PHE A 7 -20.95 2.20 6.47
CA PHE A 7 -21.36 1.10 5.59
C PHE A 7 -22.51 1.51 4.66
N ASP A 8 -23.59 2.07 5.20
CA ASP A 8 -24.76 2.47 4.39
C ASP A 8 -24.42 3.60 3.42
N LYS A 9 -23.49 4.50 3.78
CA LYS A 9 -22.97 5.53 2.88
C LYS A 9 -22.12 4.94 1.76
N ILE A 10 -21.25 3.95 2.08
CA ILE A 10 -20.39 3.28 1.09
C ILE A 10 -21.25 2.58 0.03
N PHE A 11 -22.30 1.86 0.47
CA PHE A 11 -23.17 1.08 -0.40
C PHE A 11 -24.49 1.76 -0.73
N SER A 12 -24.56 3.11 -0.61
CA SER A 12 -25.63 3.89 -1.19
C SER A 12 -25.54 3.86 -2.73
N LEU A 13 -26.68 3.93 -3.41
CA LEU A 13 -26.71 3.94 -4.87
C LEU A 13 -25.91 5.10 -5.46
N ASP A 14 -26.02 6.30 -4.88
CA ASP A 14 -25.25 7.47 -5.34
C ASP A 14 -23.73 7.21 -5.31
N ASN A 15 -23.23 6.60 -4.23
CA ASN A 15 -21.81 6.28 -4.16
C ASN A 15 -21.42 5.11 -5.07
N LEU A 16 -22.30 4.13 -5.29
CA LEU A 16 -22.06 3.04 -6.22
C LEU A 16 -22.03 3.54 -7.67
N TYR A 17 -22.89 4.47 -8.06
CA TYR A 17 -22.82 5.13 -9.37
C TYR A 17 -21.50 5.89 -9.55
N ALA A 18 -21.12 6.70 -8.58
CA ALA A 18 -19.86 7.41 -8.63
C ALA A 18 -18.63 6.44 -8.61
N ALA A 19 -18.73 5.31 -7.94
CA ALA A 19 -17.71 4.25 -7.98
C ALA A 19 -17.65 3.54 -9.33
N LEU A 20 -18.78 3.36 -10.01
CA LEU A 20 -18.84 2.87 -11.38
C LEU A 20 -18.11 3.84 -12.32
N GLU A 21 -18.35 5.14 -12.23
CA GLU A 21 -17.65 6.15 -13.04
C GLU A 21 -16.13 6.08 -12.87
N ASP A 22 -15.66 5.98 -11.61
CA ASP A 22 -14.23 5.82 -11.31
C ASP A 22 -13.68 4.48 -11.86
N ALA A 23 -14.44 3.40 -11.72
CA ALA A 23 -14.02 2.06 -12.20
C ALA A 23 -13.90 1.97 -13.73
N VAL A 24 -14.70 2.74 -14.46
CA VAL A 24 -14.74 2.80 -15.92
C VAL A 24 -13.59 3.64 -16.49
N GLN A 25 -13.00 4.55 -15.73
CA GLN A 25 -11.89 5.39 -16.21
C GLN A 25 -10.74 4.54 -16.77
N GLY A 26 -10.32 4.84 -18.02
CA GLY A 26 -9.29 4.11 -18.74
C GLY A 26 -9.69 2.69 -19.20
N ARG A 27 -10.96 2.29 -19.01
CA ARG A 27 -11.47 0.94 -19.34
C ARG A 27 -12.79 0.94 -20.13
N ARG A 28 -13.25 2.07 -20.63
CA ARG A 28 -14.54 2.24 -21.31
C ARG A 28 -14.74 1.27 -22.48
N TYR A 29 -13.66 0.80 -23.12
CA TYR A 29 -13.68 -0.16 -24.21
C TYR A 29 -13.76 -1.64 -23.76
N LYS A 30 -13.67 -1.93 -22.48
CA LYS A 30 -13.77 -3.30 -21.97
C LYS A 30 -15.23 -3.72 -21.89
N ARG A 31 -15.52 -4.95 -22.38
CA ARG A 31 -16.88 -5.50 -22.43
C ARG A 31 -17.59 -5.42 -21.08
N GLU A 32 -16.93 -5.83 -19.99
CA GLU A 32 -17.53 -5.78 -18.65
C GLU A 32 -17.91 -4.35 -18.24
N ALA A 33 -17.05 -3.36 -18.53
CA ALA A 33 -17.36 -1.95 -18.23
C ALA A 33 -18.55 -1.44 -19.05
N LEU A 34 -18.66 -1.83 -20.33
CA LEU A 34 -19.80 -1.47 -21.18
C LEU A 34 -21.11 -2.06 -20.62
N VAL A 35 -21.13 -3.34 -20.23
CA VAL A 35 -22.31 -3.98 -19.64
C VAL A 35 -22.81 -3.20 -18.42
N TYR A 36 -21.91 -2.89 -17.48
CA TYR A 36 -22.27 -2.09 -16.29
C TYR A 36 -22.69 -0.66 -16.61
N THR A 37 -22.20 -0.07 -17.70
CA THR A 37 -22.60 1.27 -18.11
C THR A 37 -23.99 1.28 -18.75
N LEU A 38 -24.33 0.25 -19.52
CA LEU A 38 -25.60 0.15 -20.25
C LEU A 38 -26.78 -0.23 -19.34
N ASP A 39 -26.53 -1.11 -18.37
CA ASP A 39 -27.56 -1.58 -17.42
C ASP A 39 -27.16 -1.29 -15.96
N SER A 40 -26.71 -0.07 -15.73
CA SER A 40 -26.15 0.33 -14.43
C SER A 40 -27.14 0.20 -13.28
N TRP A 41 -28.43 0.54 -13.51
CA TRP A 41 -29.43 0.51 -12.45
C TRP A 41 -29.61 -0.91 -11.88
N ALA A 42 -29.96 -1.86 -12.72
CA ALA A 42 -30.23 -3.24 -12.28
C ALA A 42 -28.99 -3.88 -11.65
N LEU A 43 -27.83 -3.75 -12.30
CA LEU A 43 -26.59 -4.36 -11.83
C LEU A 43 -26.06 -3.75 -10.52
N LEU A 44 -26.23 -2.44 -10.30
CA LEU A 44 -25.82 -1.81 -9.04
C LEU A 44 -26.78 -2.11 -7.90
N GLN A 45 -28.08 -2.28 -8.19
CA GLN A 45 -29.06 -2.75 -7.21
C GLN A 45 -28.74 -4.19 -6.78
N GLU A 46 -28.53 -5.10 -7.71
CA GLU A 46 -28.14 -6.48 -7.42
C GLU A 46 -26.85 -6.53 -6.56
N LEU A 47 -25.81 -5.79 -6.98
CA LEU A 47 -24.57 -5.68 -6.23
C LEU A 47 -24.77 -5.15 -4.80
N ARG A 48 -25.62 -4.16 -4.65
CA ARG A 48 -25.97 -3.59 -3.35
C ARG A 48 -26.67 -4.61 -2.48
N GLU A 49 -27.62 -5.36 -3.00
CA GLU A 49 -28.33 -6.42 -2.29
C GLU A 49 -27.40 -7.53 -1.81
N GLU A 50 -26.46 -7.97 -2.67
CA GLU A 50 -25.44 -8.94 -2.28
C GLU A 50 -24.60 -8.45 -1.08
N VAL A 51 -24.21 -7.19 -1.09
CA VAL A 51 -23.41 -6.63 0.02
C VAL A 51 -24.25 -6.47 1.28
N LEU A 52 -25.51 -6.02 1.17
CA LEU A 52 -26.41 -5.80 2.31
C LEU A 52 -26.83 -7.14 2.96
N SER A 53 -27.02 -8.18 2.17
CA SER A 53 -27.35 -9.54 2.66
C SER A 53 -26.14 -10.30 3.22
N GLY A 54 -24.93 -9.77 3.07
CA GLY A 54 -23.70 -10.46 3.50
C GLY A 54 -23.28 -11.63 2.59
N THR A 55 -23.87 -11.75 1.41
CA THR A 55 -23.51 -12.82 0.44
C THR A 55 -22.36 -12.42 -0.48
N TYR A 56 -21.97 -11.16 -0.46
CA TYR A 56 -20.85 -10.66 -1.27
C TYR A 56 -19.53 -11.32 -0.91
N HIS A 57 -18.87 -11.88 -1.92
CA HIS A 57 -17.50 -12.42 -1.83
C HIS A 57 -16.80 -12.28 -3.17
N ILE A 58 -15.46 -12.37 -3.18
CA ILE A 58 -14.69 -12.40 -4.40
C ILE A 58 -14.63 -13.83 -4.91
N ASP A 59 -15.24 -14.07 -6.09
CA ASP A 59 -15.38 -15.42 -6.67
C ASP A 59 -14.03 -16.00 -7.08
N ARG A 60 -13.26 -15.24 -7.85
CA ARG A 60 -11.96 -15.64 -8.38
C ARG A 60 -11.10 -14.46 -8.78
N TYR A 61 -9.79 -14.72 -8.88
CA TYR A 61 -8.82 -13.82 -9.46
C TYR A 61 -8.40 -14.29 -10.85
N TYR A 62 -8.21 -13.34 -11.76
CA TYR A 62 -7.59 -13.58 -13.06
C TYR A 62 -6.10 -13.32 -12.92
N ILE A 63 -5.29 -14.37 -13.09
CA ILE A 63 -3.85 -14.31 -12.88
C ILE A 63 -3.16 -14.11 -14.22
N PHE A 64 -2.26 -13.14 -14.31
CA PHE A 64 -1.36 -12.93 -15.44
C PHE A 64 -0.02 -12.35 -14.97
N TYR A 65 0.98 -12.44 -15.82
CA TYR A 65 2.31 -11.96 -15.51
C TYR A 65 2.66 -10.73 -16.33
N ILE A 66 3.29 -9.74 -15.68
CA ILE A 66 3.97 -8.61 -16.31
C ILE A 66 5.47 -8.88 -16.19
N TYR A 67 6.22 -8.62 -17.28
CA TYR A 67 7.65 -8.94 -17.32
C TYR A 67 8.55 -7.72 -17.23
N GLU A 68 8.04 -6.52 -17.44
CA GLU A 68 8.81 -5.27 -17.38
C GLU A 68 8.36 -4.39 -16.21
N PRO A 69 9.31 -3.76 -15.49
CA PRO A 69 10.77 -3.94 -15.47
C PRO A 69 11.22 -5.22 -14.76
N LYS A 70 10.31 -5.97 -14.13
CA LYS A 70 10.55 -7.25 -13.44
C LYS A 70 9.30 -8.11 -13.55
N LYS A 71 9.50 -9.43 -13.64
CA LYS A 71 8.40 -10.40 -13.60
C LYS A 71 7.57 -10.22 -12.33
N ARG A 72 6.29 -9.91 -12.48
CA ARG A 72 5.33 -9.77 -11.39
C ARG A 72 4.06 -10.53 -11.72
N MET A 73 3.56 -11.28 -10.76
CA MET A 73 2.24 -11.90 -10.83
C MET A 73 1.20 -10.85 -10.45
N ILE A 74 0.26 -10.61 -11.36
CA ILE A 74 -0.87 -9.72 -11.13
C ILE A 74 -2.13 -10.56 -10.95
N MET A 75 -2.90 -10.22 -9.96
CA MET A 75 -4.21 -10.81 -9.68
C MET A 75 -5.30 -9.75 -9.92
N SER A 76 -5.99 -9.87 -11.02
CA SER A 76 -7.09 -8.97 -11.37
C SER A 76 -8.43 -9.53 -10.88
N ILE A 77 -9.32 -8.66 -10.48
CA ILE A 77 -10.70 -8.98 -10.12
C ILE A 77 -11.65 -8.63 -11.27
N SER A 78 -12.85 -9.23 -11.27
CA SER A 78 -13.92 -8.87 -12.18
C SER A 78 -14.36 -7.41 -11.99
N PHE A 79 -15.07 -6.86 -12.94
CA PHE A 79 -15.48 -5.46 -12.92
C PHE A 79 -16.45 -5.16 -11.74
N LYS A 80 -17.32 -6.11 -11.39
CA LYS A 80 -18.19 -6.08 -10.21
C LYS A 80 -17.41 -5.77 -8.92
N HIS A 81 -16.36 -6.55 -8.64
CA HIS A 81 -15.55 -6.37 -7.45
C HIS A 81 -14.74 -5.07 -7.47
N ARG A 82 -14.38 -4.58 -8.68
CA ARG A 82 -13.73 -3.28 -8.84
C ARG A 82 -14.66 -2.14 -8.39
N ILE A 83 -15.94 -2.18 -8.74
CA ILE A 83 -16.93 -1.19 -8.28
C ILE A 83 -17.00 -1.17 -6.75
N VAL A 84 -17.09 -2.34 -6.11
CA VAL A 84 -17.08 -2.43 -4.64
C VAL A 84 -15.81 -1.83 -4.04
N GLN A 85 -14.65 -2.14 -4.61
CA GLN A 85 -13.39 -1.56 -4.12
C GLN A 85 -13.35 -0.03 -4.27
N TRP A 86 -13.86 0.52 -5.38
CA TRP A 86 -13.98 1.96 -5.55
C TRP A 86 -14.97 2.59 -4.57
N ALA A 87 -16.13 1.97 -4.36
CA ALA A 87 -17.12 2.47 -3.40
C ALA A 87 -16.54 2.57 -1.98
N ILE A 88 -15.81 1.56 -1.54
CA ILE A 88 -15.10 1.55 -0.27
C ILE A 88 -14.01 2.62 -0.26
N TYR A 89 -13.15 2.66 -1.28
CA TYR A 89 -12.04 3.60 -1.40
C TYR A 89 -12.48 5.05 -1.28
N ARG A 90 -13.53 5.45 -2.01
CA ARG A 90 -14.06 6.83 -2.03
C ARG A 90 -14.38 7.37 -0.64
N ILE A 91 -14.90 6.53 0.22
CA ILE A 91 -15.35 6.94 1.57
C ILE A 91 -14.23 6.76 2.60
N ILE A 92 -13.54 5.61 2.62
CA ILE A 92 -12.61 5.33 3.72
C ILE A 92 -11.22 5.90 3.49
N ASN A 93 -10.74 5.98 2.23
CA ASN A 93 -9.37 6.39 1.96
C ASN A 93 -9.06 7.82 2.46
N PRO A 94 -9.90 8.85 2.23
CA PRO A 94 -9.66 10.19 2.77
C PRO A 94 -9.58 10.20 4.30
N MET A 95 -10.40 9.37 4.97
CA MET A 95 -10.42 9.26 6.43
C MET A 95 -9.16 8.55 6.97
N LEU A 96 -8.63 7.56 6.25
CA LEU A 96 -7.38 6.88 6.62
C LEU A 96 -6.18 7.80 6.40
N VAL A 97 -6.12 8.47 5.25
CA VAL A 97 -5.03 9.39 4.86
C VAL A 97 -4.89 10.56 5.84
N SER A 98 -5.99 11.06 6.42
CA SER A 98 -5.93 12.13 7.42
C SER A 98 -5.16 11.74 8.69
N GLY A 99 -4.95 10.44 8.93
CA GLY A 99 -4.17 9.93 10.06
C GLY A 99 -2.71 9.61 9.73
N TYR A 100 -2.33 9.64 8.46
CA TYR A 100 -0.95 9.34 8.05
C TYR A 100 -0.01 10.50 8.34
N ILE A 101 1.27 10.21 8.43
CA ILE A 101 2.30 11.26 8.51
C ILE A 101 2.35 12.06 7.20
N GLU A 102 2.86 13.28 7.27
CA GLU A 102 2.97 14.16 6.10
C GLU A 102 3.86 13.54 5.01
N ASP A 103 4.98 12.94 5.42
CA ASP A 103 6.01 12.40 4.53
C ASP A 103 5.80 10.93 4.15
N SER A 104 4.52 10.48 4.12
CA SER A 104 4.09 9.20 3.53
C SER A 104 3.51 9.42 2.15
N TYR A 105 4.04 8.73 1.15
CA TYR A 105 3.75 8.88 -0.28
C TYR A 105 3.42 7.53 -0.93
N GLY A 106 2.93 7.60 -2.17
CA GLY A 106 2.57 6.42 -2.96
C GLY A 106 1.15 5.96 -2.73
N CYS A 107 0.37 5.85 -3.81
CA CYS A 107 -1.05 5.47 -3.80
C CYS A 107 -1.90 6.36 -2.87
N ILE A 108 -1.48 7.61 -2.66
CA ILE A 108 -2.18 8.65 -1.91
C ILE A 108 -2.43 9.81 -2.86
N PRO A 109 -3.68 10.31 -3.01
CA PRO A 109 -3.99 11.45 -3.85
C PRO A 109 -3.11 12.66 -3.51
N GLY A 110 -2.51 13.29 -4.53
CA GLY A 110 -1.61 14.44 -4.38
C GLY A 110 -0.20 14.12 -3.86
N ARG A 111 0.10 12.87 -3.48
CA ARG A 111 1.40 12.44 -2.93
C ARG A 111 2.07 11.39 -3.84
N GLY A 112 2.32 11.77 -5.08
CA GLY A 112 2.97 10.93 -6.10
C GLY A 112 4.51 10.91 -5.99
N SER A 113 5.16 10.20 -6.94
CA SER A 113 6.61 10.05 -7.00
C SER A 113 7.35 11.39 -7.15
N LEU A 114 6.79 12.31 -7.95
CA LEU A 114 7.38 13.64 -8.13
C LEU A 114 7.39 14.43 -6.80
N SER A 115 6.28 14.44 -6.08
CA SER A 115 6.19 15.14 -4.78
C SER A 115 7.13 14.53 -3.74
N ALA A 116 7.25 13.20 -3.69
CA ALA A 116 8.19 12.50 -2.81
C ALA A 116 9.65 12.85 -3.15
N MET A 117 10.00 12.86 -4.45
CA MET A 117 11.32 13.24 -4.93
C MET A 117 11.65 14.70 -4.56
N GLN A 118 10.73 15.64 -4.79
CA GLN A 118 10.91 17.05 -4.46
C GLN A 118 11.10 17.26 -2.94
N ARG A 119 10.34 16.53 -2.11
CA ARG A 119 10.48 16.59 -0.66
C ARG A 119 11.85 16.09 -0.19
N LEU A 120 12.29 14.95 -0.69
CA LEU A 120 13.59 14.39 -0.35
C LEU A 120 14.73 15.31 -0.85
N ARG A 121 14.64 15.83 -2.08
CA ARG A 121 15.60 16.78 -2.62
C ARG A 121 15.74 18.01 -1.74
N TYR A 122 14.64 18.60 -1.33
CA TYR A 122 14.64 19.75 -0.42
C TYR A 122 15.42 19.46 0.88
N TRP A 123 15.24 18.28 1.48
CA TRP A 123 16.01 17.90 2.68
C TRP A 123 17.50 17.71 2.41
N ILE A 124 17.86 17.10 1.28
CA ILE A 124 19.25 16.91 0.86
C ILE A 124 19.93 18.26 0.65
N GLU A 125 19.27 19.22 -0.02
CA GLU A 125 19.77 20.58 -0.20
C GLU A 125 19.99 21.31 1.14
N GLN A 126 19.08 21.14 2.08
CA GLN A 126 19.23 21.70 3.44
C GLN A 126 20.41 21.07 4.19
N ALA A 127 20.54 19.75 4.13
CA ALA A 127 21.63 19.02 4.76
C ALA A 127 23.00 19.41 4.17
N SER A 128 23.08 19.62 2.86
CA SER A 128 24.33 19.96 2.16
C SER A 128 24.85 21.39 2.44
N ARG A 129 23.99 22.29 2.95
CA ARG A 129 24.39 23.65 3.35
C ARG A 129 25.13 23.70 4.70
N LYS A 130 25.10 22.60 5.45
CA LYS A 130 25.80 22.46 6.73
C LYS A 130 27.19 21.90 6.45
N ASP A 131 28.19 22.38 7.15
CA ASP A 131 29.60 21.91 7.05
C ASP A 131 29.78 20.59 7.84
N GLU A 132 28.89 19.61 7.53
CA GLU A 132 28.83 18.31 8.18
C GLU A 132 28.57 17.22 7.14
N GLN A 133 29.11 16.04 7.37
CA GLN A 133 28.83 14.89 6.52
C GLN A 133 27.48 14.29 6.86
N TRP A 134 26.57 14.24 5.90
CA TRP A 134 25.25 13.62 6.04
C TRP A 134 25.21 12.24 5.37
N PHE A 135 24.43 11.36 5.98
CA PHE A 135 24.22 9.99 5.52
C PHE A 135 22.72 9.75 5.33
N TYR A 136 22.40 8.73 4.53
CA TYR A 136 21.06 8.19 4.46
C TYR A 136 21.04 6.72 4.80
N LEU A 137 19.98 6.29 5.45
CA LEU A 137 19.58 4.90 5.60
C LEU A 137 18.46 4.66 4.59
N LYS A 138 18.67 3.70 3.69
CA LYS A 138 17.62 3.15 2.83
C LYS A 138 17.18 1.82 3.37
N LEU A 139 15.89 1.69 3.71
CA LEU A 139 15.28 0.42 4.11
C LEU A 139 14.61 -0.22 2.89
N ASP A 140 14.84 -1.50 2.69
CA ASP A 140 14.20 -2.31 1.66
C ASP A 140 13.50 -3.48 2.36
N ILE A 141 12.15 -3.47 2.38
CA ILE A 141 11.34 -4.50 3.03
C ILE A 141 11.23 -5.69 2.08
N SER A 142 11.60 -6.87 2.57
CA SER A 142 11.64 -8.08 1.75
C SER A 142 10.23 -8.49 1.30
N LYS A 143 10.01 -8.49 -0.02
CA LYS A 143 8.79 -9.03 -0.69
C LYS A 143 7.49 -8.57 -0.03
N TYR A 144 7.40 -7.28 0.29
CA TYR A 144 6.38 -6.68 1.13
C TYR A 144 4.96 -7.18 0.84
N PHE A 145 4.46 -7.02 -0.41
CA PHE A 145 3.10 -7.44 -0.79
C PHE A 145 2.82 -8.94 -0.60
N TYR A 146 3.86 -9.78 -0.64
CA TYR A 146 3.73 -11.22 -0.43
C TYR A 146 3.79 -11.64 1.04
N ARG A 147 4.15 -10.72 1.95
CA ARG A 147 4.40 -11.01 3.37
C ARG A 147 3.48 -10.30 4.35
N VAL A 148 2.54 -9.47 3.89
CA VAL A 148 1.56 -8.82 4.79
C VAL A 148 0.72 -9.88 5.49
N SER A 149 0.81 -9.95 6.82
CA SER A 149 0.03 -10.88 7.65
C SER A 149 -1.45 -10.46 7.70
N HIS A 150 -2.36 -11.34 7.27
CA HIS A 150 -3.80 -11.07 7.30
C HIS A 150 -4.29 -10.83 8.72
N ARG A 151 -3.80 -11.61 9.69
CA ARG A 151 -4.12 -11.46 11.11
C ARG A 151 -3.77 -10.07 11.63
N ILE A 152 -2.57 -9.59 11.34
CA ILE A 152 -2.10 -8.27 11.79
C ILE A 152 -2.87 -7.16 11.05
N LEU A 153 -3.05 -7.27 9.74
CA LEU A 153 -3.81 -6.30 8.95
C LEU A 153 -5.24 -6.13 9.47
N LYS A 154 -5.95 -7.22 9.73
CA LYS A 154 -7.29 -7.20 10.33
C LYS A 154 -7.29 -6.52 11.70
N LYS A 155 -6.30 -6.81 12.55
CA LYS A 155 -6.15 -6.15 13.86
C LYS A 155 -5.94 -4.64 13.73
N ILE A 156 -5.13 -4.20 12.76
CA ILE A 156 -4.89 -2.77 12.49
C ILE A 156 -6.19 -2.10 12.00
N LEU A 157 -6.87 -2.73 11.04
CA LEU A 157 -8.15 -2.21 10.51
C LEU A 157 -9.21 -2.11 11.62
N ALA A 158 -9.37 -3.13 12.47
CA ALA A 158 -10.30 -3.14 13.58
C ALA A 158 -10.01 -2.05 14.65
N LYS A 159 -8.74 -1.60 14.77
CA LYS A 159 -8.40 -0.44 15.62
C LYS A 159 -8.90 0.88 15.01
N LYS A 160 -8.86 1.01 13.69
CA LYS A 160 -9.19 2.24 12.94
C LYS A 160 -10.69 2.30 12.57
N ILE A 161 -11.30 1.17 12.22
CA ILE A 161 -12.68 1.03 11.74
C ILE A 161 -13.51 0.36 12.82
N LYS A 162 -14.66 0.94 13.15
CA LYS A 162 -15.62 0.45 14.17
C LYS A 162 -16.99 0.12 13.57
N ASP A 163 -17.07 0.02 12.27
CA ASP A 163 -18.24 -0.42 11.53
C ASP A 163 -18.08 -1.93 11.24
N ALA A 164 -18.84 -2.78 11.95
CA ALA A 164 -18.69 -4.24 11.87
C ALA A 164 -19.02 -4.77 10.47
N ARG A 165 -20.11 -4.28 9.85
CA ARG A 165 -20.49 -4.70 8.49
C ARG A 165 -19.42 -4.38 7.47
N LEU A 166 -18.79 -3.21 7.57
CA LEU A 166 -17.66 -2.87 6.71
C LEU A 166 -16.45 -3.76 6.94
N LEU A 167 -16.13 -4.07 8.20
CA LEU A 167 -15.01 -4.97 8.52
C LEU A 167 -15.21 -6.37 7.93
N GLU A 168 -16.42 -6.90 7.92
CA GLU A 168 -16.73 -8.20 7.31
C GLU A 168 -16.41 -8.20 5.81
N VAL A 169 -16.84 -7.15 5.09
CA VAL A 169 -16.51 -7.00 3.65
C VAL A 169 -15.01 -6.86 3.44
N LEU A 170 -14.33 -6.05 4.25
CA LEU A 170 -12.86 -5.89 4.13
C LEU A 170 -12.12 -7.21 4.43
N TYR A 171 -12.58 -7.99 5.41
CA TYR A 171 -11.97 -9.27 5.75
C TYR A 171 -12.17 -10.31 4.64
N SER A 172 -13.35 -10.33 3.98
CA SER A 172 -13.57 -11.20 2.82
C SER A 172 -12.63 -10.86 1.65
N VAL A 173 -12.31 -9.58 1.46
CA VAL A 173 -11.34 -9.14 0.45
C VAL A 173 -9.90 -9.53 0.81
N ILE A 174 -9.54 -9.48 2.11
CA ILE A 174 -8.20 -9.82 2.59
C ILE A 174 -7.95 -11.33 2.49
N ASP A 175 -8.92 -12.15 2.88
CA ASP A 175 -8.73 -13.59 3.03
C ASP A 175 -8.47 -14.35 1.73
N CYS A 176 -8.86 -13.80 0.59
CA CYS A 176 -8.61 -14.41 -0.74
C CYS A 176 -8.86 -15.93 -0.78
N LYS A 177 -9.99 -16.41 -0.25
CA LYS A 177 -10.26 -17.81 0.08
C LYS A 177 -9.95 -18.85 -1.02
N HIS A 178 -9.98 -18.42 -2.29
CA HIS A 178 -9.81 -19.33 -3.44
C HIS A 178 -8.47 -19.18 -4.16
N THR A 179 -7.62 -18.21 -3.75
CA THR A 179 -6.37 -17.99 -4.46
C THR A 179 -5.27 -17.55 -3.48
N PRO A 180 -4.30 -18.43 -3.15
CA PRO A 180 -3.20 -18.08 -2.27
C PRO A 180 -2.26 -17.09 -2.95
N PHE A 181 -1.81 -16.09 -2.22
CA PHE A 181 -0.88 -15.09 -2.74
C PHE A 181 0.44 -15.05 -1.98
N GLY A 182 0.42 -15.42 -0.71
CA GLY A 182 1.56 -15.32 0.20
C GLY A 182 2.74 -16.19 -0.22
N LEU A 183 3.93 -15.79 0.16
CA LEU A 183 5.14 -16.58 -0.05
C LEU A 183 5.67 -17.09 1.28
N PRO A 184 6.21 -18.33 1.33
CA PRO A 184 7.02 -18.78 2.45
C PRO A 184 8.18 -17.82 2.72
N LEU A 185 8.67 -17.81 3.96
CA LEU A 185 9.82 -17.00 4.34
C LEU A 185 11.07 -17.43 3.51
N GLY A 186 11.79 -16.45 2.98
CA GLY A 186 12.95 -16.69 2.13
C GLY A 186 12.63 -17.01 0.66
N ALA A 187 11.43 -17.49 0.34
CA ALA A 187 11.06 -17.91 -1.01
C ALA A 187 10.97 -16.73 -2.00
N SER A 188 11.26 -16.96 -3.28
CA SER A 188 11.10 -15.94 -4.34
C SER A 188 9.84 -16.16 -5.16
N PRO A 189 9.18 -15.07 -5.65
CA PRO A 189 7.89 -15.18 -6.34
C PRO A 189 7.90 -16.05 -7.61
N GLY A 190 9.08 -16.25 -8.22
CA GLY A 190 9.25 -17.09 -9.40
C GLY A 190 9.48 -18.57 -9.09
N ASP A 191 9.84 -18.90 -7.83
CA ASP A 191 10.27 -20.22 -7.41
C ASP A 191 9.14 -21.03 -6.73
N VAL A 192 8.05 -20.34 -6.36
CA VAL A 192 6.91 -20.97 -5.63
C VAL A 192 5.71 -21.05 -6.58
N PRO A 193 5.29 -22.25 -6.98
CA PRO A 193 4.07 -22.45 -7.73
C PRO A 193 2.84 -21.99 -6.91
N LEU A 194 1.69 -21.82 -7.57
CA LEU A 194 0.52 -21.21 -6.94
C LEU A 194 -0.04 -22.08 -5.81
N GLU A 195 -0.03 -23.38 -5.98
CA GLU A 195 -0.51 -24.39 -5.02
C GLU A 195 0.27 -24.42 -3.70
N ASP A 196 1.54 -24.01 -3.73
CA ASP A 196 2.43 -24.00 -2.55
C ASP A 196 2.45 -22.63 -1.83
N ARG A 197 1.63 -21.69 -2.29
CA ARG A 197 1.53 -20.36 -1.69
C ARG A 197 0.65 -20.37 -0.44
N LEU A 198 0.85 -19.36 0.41
CA LEU A 198 0.17 -19.24 1.68
C LEU A 198 -1.12 -18.41 1.54
N TYR A 199 -2.16 -18.80 2.29
CA TYR A 199 -3.48 -18.13 2.29
C TYR A 199 -3.62 -17.04 3.36
N ASP A 200 -2.82 -17.10 4.42
CA ASP A 200 -2.92 -16.24 5.61
C ASP A 200 -1.98 -15.02 5.57
N VAL A 201 -1.17 -14.92 4.52
CA VAL A 201 -0.26 -13.81 4.26
C VAL A 201 -0.30 -13.39 2.80
N GLY A 202 0.10 -12.15 2.55
CA GLY A 202 0.19 -11.57 1.23
C GLY A 202 -1.08 -10.88 0.75
N MET A 203 -0.91 -9.97 -0.19
CA MET A 203 -2.00 -9.21 -0.82
C MET A 203 -1.88 -9.26 -2.34
N PRO A 204 -3.00 -9.43 -3.06
CA PRO A 204 -2.99 -9.46 -4.52
C PRO A 204 -2.47 -8.14 -5.10
N ILE A 205 -1.46 -8.20 -5.95
CA ILE A 205 -0.95 -7.03 -6.67
C ILE A 205 -1.89 -6.71 -7.83
N GLY A 206 -2.27 -5.43 -7.96
CA GLY A 206 -3.16 -4.94 -9.02
C GLY A 206 -4.56 -4.54 -8.54
N ASN A 207 -4.87 -4.70 -7.26
CA ASN A 207 -6.13 -4.28 -6.66
C ASN A 207 -6.01 -2.96 -5.91
N LEU A 208 -7.07 -2.15 -5.98
CA LEU A 208 -7.12 -0.84 -5.35
C LEU A 208 -7.00 -0.93 -3.83
N LEU A 209 -7.78 -1.81 -3.19
CA LEU A 209 -7.75 -1.97 -1.73
C LEU A 209 -6.44 -2.57 -1.22
N SER A 210 -5.73 -3.38 -2.01
CA SER A 210 -4.39 -3.85 -1.63
C SER A 210 -3.41 -2.69 -1.43
N GLN A 211 -3.51 -1.63 -2.22
CA GLN A 211 -2.70 -0.42 -2.06
C GLN A 211 -3.06 0.36 -0.80
N VAL A 212 -4.36 0.46 -0.49
CA VAL A 212 -4.86 1.06 0.76
C VAL A 212 -4.35 0.27 1.96
N PHE A 213 -4.51 -1.05 1.93
CA PHE A 213 -4.06 -1.93 3.01
C PHE A 213 -2.55 -1.88 3.22
N ALA A 214 -1.78 -1.79 2.14
CA ALA A 214 -0.34 -1.61 2.21
C ALA A 214 0.04 -0.33 2.97
N ASN A 215 -0.60 0.79 2.67
CA ASN A 215 -0.36 2.03 3.40
C ASN A 215 -0.82 1.96 4.86
N VAL A 216 -2.00 1.37 5.13
CA VAL A 216 -2.50 1.17 6.50
C VAL A 216 -1.56 0.30 7.34
N TYR A 217 -0.99 -0.73 6.75
CA TYR A 217 -0.08 -1.65 7.43
C TYR A 217 1.24 -0.97 7.81
N LEU A 218 1.86 -0.22 6.88
CA LEU A 218 3.11 0.50 7.14
C LEU A 218 2.92 1.85 7.85
N ASP A 219 1.69 2.38 7.95
CA ASP A 219 1.44 3.54 8.83
C ASP A 219 1.85 3.23 10.28
N VAL A 220 1.78 1.97 10.71
CA VAL A 220 2.25 1.56 12.05
C VAL A 220 3.76 1.80 12.21
N LEU A 221 4.56 1.49 11.17
CA LEU A 221 5.98 1.81 11.13
C LEU A 221 6.22 3.32 11.09
N ASP A 222 5.46 4.06 10.28
CA ASP A 222 5.56 5.52 10.18
C ASP A 222 5.36 6.18 11.55
N GLN A 223 4.32 5.75 12.27
CA GLN A 223 4.02 6.26 13.61
C GLN A 223 5.14 5.92 14.61
N PHE A 224 5.70 4.70 14.56
CA PHE A 224 6.84 4.31 15.38
C PHE A 224 8.07 5.19 15.09
N CYS A 225 8.45 5.34 13.84
CA CYS A 225 9.60 6.16 13.44
C CYS A 225 9.44 7.64 13.85
N LYS A 226 8.26 8.21 13.64
CA LYS A 226 8.02 9.63 13.91
C LYS A 226 7.76 9.93 15.38
N ARG A 227 7.06 9.07 16.11
CA ARG A 227 6.59 9.38 17.48
C ARG A 227 7.45 8.73 18.58
N VAL A 228 7.97 7.54 18.34
CA VAL A 228 8.80 6.82 19.32
C VAL A 228 10.27 7.13 19.09
N LEU A 229 10.79 6.87 17.88
CA LEU A 229 12.17 7.15 17.51
C LEU A 229 12.44 8.64 17.26
N LYS A 230 11.40 9.45 17.07
CA LYS A 230 11.47 10.90 16.82
C LYS A 230 12.35 11.26 15.62
N ILE A 231 12.38 10.41 14.60
CA ILE A 231 13.17 10.63 13.39
C ILE A 231 12.61 11.83 12.63
N HIS A 232 13.41 12.87 12.48
CA HIS A 232 12.97 14.10 11.82
C HIS A 232 12.85 13.92 10.31
N PHE A 233 13.92 13.48 9.65
CA PHE A 233 13.99 13.29 8.21
C PHE A 233 13.68 11.83 7.85
N TYR A 234 12.40 11.48 7.85
CA TYR A 234 11.87 10.17 7.51
C TYR A 234 10.84 10.33 6.41
N ILE A 235 11.03 9.69 5.26
CA ILE A 235 10.12 9.68 4.12
C ILE A 235 9.88 8.24 3.65
N ARG A 236 8.63 7.92 3.34
CA ARG A 236 8.24 6.63 2.80
C ARG A 236 7.44 6.77 1.52
N TYR A 237 7.75 5.94 0.54
CA TYR A 237 6.94 5.74 -0.66
C TYR A 237 6.61 4.24 -0.77
N MET A 238 5.39 3.85 -0.41
CA MET A 238 5.00 2.45 -0.27
C MET A 238 5.97 1.70 0.67
N ASP A 239 6.72 0.74 0.17
CA ASP A 239 7.73 -0.05 0.89
C ASP A 239 9.16 0.52 0.82
N ASP A 240 9.38 1.59 0.07
CA ASP A 240 10.67 2.27 -0.06
C ASP A 240 10.79 3.40 0.98
N VAL A 241 11.72 3.27 1.92
CA VAL A 241 11.89 4.20 3.04
C VAL A 241 13.29 4.81 3.02
N ILE A 242 13.36 6.14 3.19
CA ILE A 242 14.64 6.87 3.36
C ILE A 242 14.62 7.63 4.68
N VAL A 243 15.72 7.56 5.40
CA VAL A 243 16.01 8.34 6.61
C VAL A 243 17.31 9.09 6.42
N LEU A 244 17.36 10.39 6.79
CA LEU A 244 18.61 11.17 6.74
C LEU A 244 19.06 11.52 8.17
N CYS A 245 20.38 11.45 8.40
CA CYS A 245 21.02 11.91 9.63
C CYS A 245 22.51 12.26 9.34
N ASN A 246 23.08 13.19 10.11
CA ASN A 246 24.51 13.47 10.12
C ASN A 246 25.31 12.51 11.01
N ASP A 247 24.63 11.75 11.87
CA ASP A 247 25.24 10.71 12.69
C ASP A 247 24.99 9.31 12.13
N LYS A 248 26.07 8.65 11.69
CA LYS A 248 26.02 7.29 11.14
C LYS A 248 25.77 6.22 12.20
N ILE A 249 26.16 6.47 13.46
CA ILE A 249 25.92 5.56 14.58
C ILE A 249 24.43 5.57 14.87
N GLN A 250 23.83 6.73 14.98
CA GLN A 250 22.39 6.90 15.18
C GLN A 250 21.56 6.22 14.08
N LEU A 251 22.00 6.29 12.81
CA LEU A 251 21.32 5.57 11.71
C LEU A 251 21.39 4.05 11.88
N ARG A 252 22.47 3.50 12.42
CA ARG A 252 22.58 2.07 12.73
C ARG A 252 21.63 1.67 13.86
N GLU A 253 21.60 2.44 14.92
CA GLU A 253 20.70 2.22 16.05
C GLU A 253 19.23 2.26 15.62
N TRP A 254 18.84 3.25 14.81
CA TRP A 254 17.48 3.31 14.25
C TRP A 254 17.19 2.13 13.33
N LYS A 255 18.14 1.74 12.47
CA LYS A 255 17.98 0.55 11.61
C LYS A 255 17.67 -0.69 12.45
N ASP A 256 18.46 -0.95 13.50
CA ASP A 256 18.31 -2.14 14.32
C ASP A 256 16.98 -2.10 15.11
N GLN A 257 16.58 -0.95 15.64
CA GLN A 257 15.26 -0.79 16.30
C GLN A 257 14.10 -0.97 15.33
N ILE A 258 14.19 -0.44 14.11
CA ILE A 258 13.19 -0.61 13.06
C ILE A 258 13.09 -2.08 12.63
N GLU A 259 14.21 -2.78 12.47
CA GLU A 259 14.24 -4.20 12.12
C GLU A 259 13.54 -5.06 13.18
N VAL A 260 13.84 -4.85 14.46
CA VAL A 260 13.17 -5.51 15.58
C VAL A 260 11.67 -5.19 15.59
N PHE A 261 11.30 -3.93 15.37
CA PHE A 261 9.89 -3.51 15.32
C PHE A 261 9.13 -4.17 14.15
N LEU A 262 9.73 -4.20 12.96
CA LEU A 262 9.14 -4.84 11.79
C LEU A 262 8.90 -6.34 12.04
N MET A 263 9.85 -7.03 12.63
CA MET A 263 9.73 -8.46 12.96
C MET A 263 8.63 -8.73 13.99
N ASN A 264 8.62 -7.98 15.09
CA ASN A 264 7.73 -8.26 16.22
C ASN A 264 6.30 -7.77 16.02
N GLU A 265 6.12 -6.58 15.42
CA GLU A 265 4.80 -5.96 15.29
C GLU A 265 4.14 -6.20 13.92
N LEU A 266 4.94 -6.42 12.87
CA LEU A 266 4.46 -6.51 11.50
C LEU A 266 4.83 -7.83 10.79
N GLU A 267 5.58 -8.74 11.41
CA GLU A 267 6.06 -9.99 10.79
C GLU A 267 6.75 -9.76 9.44
N LEU A 268 7.47 -8.62 9.32
CA LEU A 268 8.20 -8.23 8.12
C LEU A 268 9.71 -8.25 8.37
N HIS A 269 10.48 -8.47 7.31
CA HIS A 269 11.95 -8.51 7.35
C HIS A 269 12.57 -7.53 6.38
N LEU A 270 13.68 -6.94 6.77
CA LEU A 270 14.54 -6.19 5.86
C LEU A 270 15.34 -7.16 4.96
N ASN A 271 15.71 -6.71 3.77
CA ASN A 271 16.59 -7.47 2.88
C ASN A 271 18.00 -6.89 2.82
N SER A 272 18.90 -7.60 2.14
CA SER A 272 20.33 -7.24 2.00
C SER A 272 20.59 -5.93 1.23
N LYS A 273 19.57 -5.33 0.61
CA LYS A 273 19.69 -4.03 -0.08
C LYS A 273 19.56 -2.86 0.89
N THR A 274 19.13 -3.11 2.12
CA THR A 274 19.14 -2.11 3.20
C THR A 274 20.57 -1.62 3.41
N CYS A 275 20.78 -0.30 3.31
CA CYS A 275 22.12 0.25 3.36
C CYS A 275 22.17 1.64 3.97
N ILE A 276 23.34 1.98 4.55
CA ILE A 276 23.68 3.33 5.01
C ILE A 276 24.82 3.85 4.15
N ARG A 277 24.62 5.00 3.49
CA ARG A 277 25.61 5.62 2.61
C ARG A 277 25.63 7.14 2.79
N PRO A 278 26.73 7.82 2.40
CA PRO A 278 26.76 9.29 2.33
C PRO A 278 25.80 9.82 1.27
N ILE A 279 25.15 10.96 1.54
CA ILE A 279 24.26 11.62 0.58
C ILE A 279 25.00 12.06 -0.70
N SER A 280 26.31 12.29 -0.62
CA SER A 280 27.16 12.63 -1.77
C SER A 280 27.20 11.56 -2.87
N GLN A 281 26.87 10.30 -2.54
CA GLN A 281 26.77 9.23 -3.53
C GLN A 281 25.46 9.29 -4.34
N GLY A 282 24.52 10.15 -3.97
CA GLY A 282 23.19 10.22 -4.56
C GLY A 282 22.25 9.13 -4.05
N ILE A 283 21.02 9.54 -3.77
CA ILE A 283 19.98 8.67 -3.20
C ILE A 283 19.06 8.17 -4.31
N GLU A 284 18.94 6.86 -4.44
CA GLU A 284 17.97 6.24 -5.35
C GLU A 284 16.62 6.10 -4.67
N PHE A 285 15.62 6.85 -5.18
CA PHE A 285 14.28 6.89 -4.63
C PHE A 285 13.24 7.16 -5.72
N VAL A 286 12.17 6.41 -5.74
CA VAL A 286 10.97 6.54 -6.61
C VAL A 286 11.26 6.72 -8.11
N GLY A 287 12.28 6.04 -8.64
CA GLY A 287 12.67 6.13 -10.06
C GLY A 287 13.63 7.28 -10.38
N TYR A 288 14.13 7.97 -9.37
CA TYR A 288 15.13 9.04 -9.50
C TYR A 288 16.42 8.69 -8.76
N ARG A 289 17.51 9.32 -9.15
CA ARG A 289 18.73 9.42 -8.36
C ARG A 289 18.98 10.88 -8.05
N ILE A 290 19.05 11.21 -6.76
CA ILE A 290 18.97 12.57 -6.22
C ILE A 290 20.28 12.91 -5.53
N TRP A 291 20.91 14.01 -5.93
CA TRP A 291 22.06 14.65 -5.27
C TRP A 291 21.66 16.03 -4.80
N PRO A 292 22.51 16.71 -4.01
CA PRO A 292 22.26 18.11 -3.63
C PRO A 292 22.12 19.06 -4.83
N ASP A 293 22.92 18.84 -5.88
CA ASP A 293 23.06 19.72 -7.06
C ASP A 293 22.22 19.27 -8.26
N ARG A 294 21.81 18.00 -8.33
CA ARG A 294 21.13 17.46 -9.51
C ARG A 294 20.21 16.28 -9.21
N VAL A 295 19.31 16.02 -10.14
CA VAL A 295 18.41 14.86 -10.17
C VAL A 295 18.45 14.21 -11.55
N ILE A 296 18.54 12.89 -11.59
CA ILE A 296 18.53 12.09 -12.83
C ILE A 296 17.38 11.09 -12.75
N VAL A 297 16.62 10.96 -13.82
CA VAL A 297 15.60 9.88 -14.01
C VAL A 297 16.33 8.58 -14.33
N ARG A 298 15.85 7.46 -13.75
CA ARG A 298 16.43 6.12 -13.97
C ARG A 298 15.53 5.28 -14.84
#